data_8c710daa38c7ae2df33658a2bdc07e67
#
_entry.id   8c710daa38c7ae2df33658a2bdc07e67
#
_cell.length_a   1.000
_cell.length_b   1.000
_cell.length_c   1.000
_cell.angle_alpha   90.00
_cell.angle_beta   90.00
_cell.angle_gamma   90.00
#
_symmetry.space_group_name_H-M   'P 1'
#
loop_
_entity.id
_entity.type
_entity.pdbx_description
1 polymer ?
#
loop_
_entity_poly.entity_id
_entity_poly.type
_entity_poly.pdbx_seq_one_letter_code
_entity_poly.pdbx_strand_id
1 'polypeptide(L)'
;MSAGSILALGGLVALVAGLALYERGRAGSREIGLVAVLIAAASAGRVLFVAIPGAQPVTAIAIVAGVALGPRAGIAVGAGSALVSNAFLGQGPWTPWQMLLWGLAGLAGGLLAPVLRRSRGALVVLGVVVSLAFGALMDVWQLAAFGPALTPAAFVAVHVRAIPFDLAHALATGIILAAAGPSLIALIDRSAVRVRGRWVATPEARP
;
A
#
# COMPACT_ATOMS: atom_id res chain seq x y z
N MET A 1 -0.17 25.70 15.28
CA MET A 1 -0.45 24.34 14.77
C MET A 1 0.49 23.37 15.45
N SER A 2 -0.01 22.24 15.95
CA SER A 2 0.87 21.19 16.51
C SER A 2 1.68 20.52 15.40
N ALA A 3 2.82 19.92 15.74
CA ALA A 3 3.61 19.14 14.77
C ALA A 3 2.78 18.03 14.11
N GLY A 4 1.88 17.39 14.89
CA GLY A 4 0.94 16.41 14.37
C GLY A 4 -0.04 16.98 13.34
N SER A 5 -0.53 18.20 13.53
CA SER A 5 -1.40 18.87 12.55
C SER A 5 -0.65 19.19 11.25
N ILE A 6 0.62 19.59 11.32
CA ILE A 6 1.46 19.85 10.15
C ILE A 6 1.71 18.57 9.37
N LEU A 7 2.05 17.46 10.06
CA LEU A 7 2.26 16.15 9.44
C LEU A 7 0.97 15.62 8.81
N ALA A 8 -0.19 15.75 9.47
CA ALA A 8 -1.46 15.33 8.92
C ALA A 8 -1.83 16.13 7.66
N LEU A 9 -1.62 17.46 7.68
CA LEU A 9 -1.86 18.31 6.52
C LEU A 9 -0.90 17.98 5.38
N GLY A 10 0.39 17.80 5.67
CA GLY A 10 1.39 17.38 4.68
C GLY A 10 1.04 16.03 4.04
N GLY A 11 0.62 15.06 4.84
CA GLY A 11 0.13 13.76 4.37
C GLY A 11 -1.12 13.89 3.48
N LEU A 12 -2.07 14.74 3.87
CA LEU A 12 -3.26 15.01 3.07
C LEU A 12 -2.92 15.68 1.74
N VAL A 13 -2.05 16.69 1.75
CA VAL A 13 -1.60 17.36 0.53
C VAL A 13 -0.88 16.39 -0.40
N ALA A 14 0.03 15.56 0.12
CA ALA A 14 0.73 14.55 -0.67
C ALA A 14 -0.24 13.52 -1.27
N LEU A 15 -1.26 13.12 -0.51
CA LEU A 15 -2.31 12.22 -0.98
C LEU A 15 -3.15 12.84 -2.10
N VAL A 16 -3.63 14.08 -1.90
CA VAL A 16 -4.42 14.80 -2.91
C VAL A 16 -3.60 15.00 -4.19
N ALA A 17 -2.32 15.36 -4.07
CA ALA A 17 -1.42 15.46 -5.22
C ALA A 17 -1.25 14.11 -5.92
N GLY A 18 -1.07 13.02 -5.17
CA GLY A 18 -0.97 11.66 -5.69
C GLY A 18 -2.24 11.20 -6.44
N LEU A 19 -3.41 11.48 -5.87
CA LEU A 19 -4.70 11.20 -6.51
C LEU A 19 -4.92 12.05 -7.76
N ALA A 20 -4.60 13.35 -7.73
CA ALA A 20 -4.68 14.23 -8.88
C ALA A 20 -3.74 13.80 -10.02
N LEU A 21 -2.54 13.33 -9.69
CA LEU A 21 -1.63 12.72 -10.65
C LEU A 21 -2.18 11.40 -11.21
N TYR A 22 -2.88 10.61 -10.39
CA TYR A 22 -3.57 9.40 -10.83
C TYR A 22 -4.68 9.72 -11.84
N GLU A 23 -5.53 10.71 -11.55
CA GLU A 23 -6.63 11.10 -12.45
C GLU A 23 -6.14 11.67 -13.78
N ARG A 24 -5.02 12.41 -13.81
CA ARG A 24 -4.44 12.96 -15.06
C ARG A 24 -3.97 11.90 -16.04
N GLY A 25 -3.76 10.65 -15.60
CA GLY A 25 -3.50 9.54 -16.50
C GLY A 25 -4.81 8.88 -16.87
N ARG A 26 -5.02 8.65 -18.14
CA ARG A 26 -6.20 7.97 -18.70
C ARG A 26 -6.23 6.49 -18.25
N ALA A 27 -6.56 6.24 -16.98
CA ALA A 27 -6.85 4.89 -16.50
C ALA A 27 -8.15 4.42 -17.17
N GLY A 28 -8.10 3.30 -17.86
CA GLY A 28 -9.31 2.70 -18.41
C GLY A 28 -10.24 2.22 -17.29
N SER A 29 -11.56 2.22 -17.52
CA SER A 29 -12.57 1.76 -16.54
C SER A 29 -12.24 0.39 -15.90
N ARG A 30 -11.55 -0.43 -16.63
CA ARG A 30 -11.13 -1.79 -16.23
C ARG A 30 -9.92 -1.81 -15.27
N GLU A 31 -8.97 -0.89 -15.44
CA GLU A 31 -7.87 -0.70 -14.49
C GLU A 31 -8.43 -0.22 -13.16
N ILE A 32 -9.40 0.69 -13.20
CA ILE A 32 -10.13 1.16 -12.01
C ILE A 32 -10.82 -0.02 -11.32
N GLY A 33 -11.47 -0.92 -12.06
CA GLY A 33 -12.08 -2.13 -11.51
C GLY A 33 -11.08 -3.06 -10.82
N LEU A 34 -9.90 -3.30 -11.42
CA LEU A 34 -8.84 -4.10 -10.80
C LEU A 34 -8.29 -3.44 -9.52
N VAL A 35 -8.06 -2.13 -9.55
CA VAL A 35 -7.62 -1.36 -8.39
C VAL A 35 -8.66 -1.47 -7.27
N ALA A 36 -9.95 -1.32 -7.58
CA ALA A 36 -11.03 -1.45 -6.59
C ALA A 36 -11.09 -2.85 -5.96
N VAL A 37 -10.92 -3.90 -6.75
CA VAL A 37 -10.86 -5.29 -6.25
C VAL A 37 -9.65 -5.50 -5.32
N LEU A 38 -8.48 -4.95 -5.67
CA LEU A 38 -7.29 -5.05 -4.84
C LEU A 38 -7.42 -4.27 -3.54
N ILE A 39 -8.04 -3.08 -3.57
CA ILE A 39 -8.39 -2.30 -2.36
C ILE A 39 -9.32 -3.13 -1.46
N ALA A 40 -10.38 -3.70 -2.03
CA ALA A 40 -11.32 -4.51 -1.28
C ALA A 40 -10.65 -5.74 -0.65
N ALA A 41 -9.82 -6.47 -1.40
CA ALA A 41 -9.09 -7.63 -0.91
C ALA A 41 -8.10 -7.28 0.22
N ALA A 42 -7.33 -6.19 0.06
CA ALA A 42 -6.40 -5.72 1.07
C ALA A 42 -7.12 -5.26 2.34
N SER A 43 -8.22 -4.52 2.19
CA SER A 43 -9.04 -4.04 3.32
C SER A 43 -9.72 -5.19 4.06
N ALA A 44 -10.32 -6.13 3.34
CA ALA A 44 -10.92 -7.32 3.93
C ALA A 44 -9.88 -8.16 4.67
N GLY A 45 -8.71 -8.38 4.07
CA GLY A 45 -7.61 -9.08 4.72
C GLY A 45 -7.18 -8.38 6.01
N ARG A 46 -7.05 -7.04 6.02
CA ARG A 46 -6.68 -6.29 7.22
C ARG A 46 -7.73 -6.42 8.33
N VAL A 47 -9.01 -6.41 7.99
CA VAL A 47 -10.12 -6.59 8.95
C VAL A 47 -10.14 -8.02 9.48
N LEU A 48 -9.98 -9.02 8.63
CA LEU A 48 -9.96 -10.44 9.02
C LEU A 48 -8.80 -10.79 9.95
N PHE A 49 -7.62 -10.20 9.70
CA PHE A 49 -6.43 -10.46 10.53
C PHE A 49 -6.25 -9.47 11.67
N VAL A 50 -7.24 -8.63 11.98
CA VAL A 50 -7.13 -7.61 13.04
C VAL A 50 -6.76 -8.17 14.41
N ALA A 51 -7.18 -9.41 14.71
CA ALA A 51 -6.88 -10.10 15.96
C ALA A 51 -5.40 -10.52 16.08
N ILE A 52 -4.65 -10.53 14.97
CA ILE A 52 -3.22 -10.90 14.96
C ILE A 52 -2.42 -9.59 14.83
N PRO A 53 -1.77 -9.12 15.90
CA PRO A 53 -1.02 -7.87 15.87
C PRO A 53 0.00 -7.85 14.72
N GLY A 54 0.02 -6.79 13.93
CA GLY A 54 0.97 -6.62 12.83
C GLY A 54 0.68 -7.45 11.56
N ALA A 55 -0.18 -8.47 11.58
CA ALA A 55 -0.50 -9.28 10.41
C ALA A 55 -1.39 -8.49 9.42
N GLN A 56 -0.77 -7.61 8.63
CA GLN A 56 -1.48 -6.72 7.72
C GLN A 56 -1.09 -6.98 6.26
N PRO A 57 -1.97 -7.60 5.44
CA PRO A 57 -1.67 -7.91 4.04
C PRO A 57 -1.60 -6.68 3.12
N VAL A 58 -2.01 -5.51 3.61
CA VAL A 58 -2.08 -4.26 2.82
C VAL A 58 -0.73 -3.92 2.18
N THR A 59 0.37 -3.98 2.95
CA THR A 59 1.72 -3.68 2.45
C THR A 59 2.10 -4.59 1.29
N ALA A 60 1.88 -5.90 1.44
CA ALA A 60 2.19 -6.87 0.40
C ALA A 60 1.34 -6.63 -0.87
N ILE A 61 0.03 -6.41 -0.71
CA ILE A 61 -0.89 -6.19 -1.83
C ILE A 61 -0.59 -4.87 -2.53
N ALA A 62 -0.27 -3.80 -1.81
CA ALA A 62 0.11 -2.51 -2.40
C ALA A 62 1.40 -2.63 -3.23
N ILE A 63 2.44 -3.30 -2.72
CA ILE A 63 3.69 -3.57 -3.44
C ILE A 63 3.40 -4.38 -4.71
N VAL A 64 2.66 -5.49 -4.60
CA VAL A 64 2.32 -6.36 -5.73
C VAL A 64 1.49 -5.62 -6.78
N ALA A 65 0.53 -4.79 -6.36
CA ALA A 65 -0.24 -3.93 -7.27
C ALA A 65 0.66 -2.95 -8.03
N GLY A 66 1.62 -2.33 -7.33
CA GLY A 66 2.63 -1.47 -7.94
C GLY A 66 3.46 -2.22 -8.98
N VAL A 67 3.95 -3.42 -8.65
CA VAL A 67 4.74 -4.25 -9.58
C VAL A 67 3.93 -4.64 -10.82
N ALA A 68 2.67 -5.01 -10.67
CA ALA A 68 1.85 -5.52 -11.75
C ALA A 68 1.23 -4.42 -12.63
N LEU A 69 0.69 -3.37 -12.01
CA LEU A 69 -0.09 -2.34 -12.68
C LEU A 69 0.64 -1.00 -12.82
N GLY A 70 1.80 -0.88 -12.19
CA GLY A 70 2.62 0.34 -12.20
C GLY A 70 2.44 1.21 -10.94
N PRO A 71 3.32 2.23 -10.78
CA PRO A 71 3.45 3.02 -9.55
C PRO A 71 2.13 3.70 -9.13
N ARG A 72 1.38 4.20 -10.11
CA ARG A 72 0.12 4.93 -9.88
C ARG A 72 -0.95 4.04 -9.28
N ALA A 73 -1.15 2.83 -9.85
CA ALA A 73 -2.09 1.85 -9.33
C ALA A 73 -1.66 1.37 -7.93
N GLY A 74 -0.35 1.18 -7.70
CA GLY A 74 0.19 0.84 -6.39
C GLY A 74 -0.13 1.89 -5.32
N ILE A 75 0.04 3.19 -5.63
CA ILE A 75 -0.35 4.30 -4.73
C ILE A 75 -1.85 4.22 -4.42
N ALA A 76 -2.68 4.07 -5.45
CA ALA A 76 -4.14 4.03 -5.28
C ALA A 76 -4.58 2.84 -4.42
N VAL A 77 -3.99 1.66 -4.63
CA VAL A 77 -4.30 0.45 -3.83
C VAL A 77 -3.86 0.65 -2.38
N GLY A 78 -2.64 1.13 -2.13
CA GLY A 78 -2.16 1.36 -0.77
C GLY A 78 -2.98 2.39 0.00
N ALA A 79 -3.18 3.58 -0.59
CA ALA A 79 -3.94 4.66 0.01
C ALA A 79 -5.43 4.29 0.18
N GLY A 80 -6.05 3.72 -0.86
CA GLY A 80 -7.44 3.30 -0.81
C GLY A 80 -7.70 2.21 0.22
N SER A 81 -6.77 1.26 0.40
CA SER A 81 -6.87 0.21 1.42
C SER A 81 -6.84 0.77 2.84
N ALA A 82 -6.00 1.78 3.11
CA ALA A 82 -6.00 2.48 4.39
C ALA A 82 -7.36 3.13 4.67
N LEU A 83 -7.87 3.89 3.70
CA LEU A 83 -9.14 4.61 3.83
C LEU A 83 -10.31 3.65 4.07
N VAL A 84 -10.43 2.62 3.23
CA VAL A 84 -11.54 1.67 3.30
C VAL A 84 -11.47 0.81 4.56
N SER A 85 -10.30 0.25 4.89
CA SER A 85 -10.18 -0.60 6.09
C SER A 85 -10.39 0.19 7.38
N ASN A 86 -9.96 1.46 7.45
CA ASN A 86 -10.22 2.31 8.61
C ASN A 86 -11.69 2.69 8.78
N ALA A 87 -12.53 2.60 7.75
CA ALA A 87 -13.98 2.73 7.92
C ALA A 87 -14.57 1.62 8.82
N PHE A 88 -13.92 0.46 8.87
CA PHE A 88 -14.31 -0.66 9.73
C PHE A 88 -13.53 -0.70 11.05
N LEU A 89 -12.24 -0.32 11.03
CA LEU A 89 -11.33 -0.43 12.17
C LEU A 89 -11.24 0.86 13.00
N GLY A 90 -11.84 1.93 12.53
CA GLY A 90 -11.81 3.26 13.15
C GLY A 90 -11.03 4.27 12.31
N GLN A 91 -11.73 5.36 11.95
CA GLN A 91 -11.13 6.53 11.30
C GLN A 91 -10.51 7.45 12.34
N GLY A 92 -9.42 8.09 11.99
CA GLY A 92 -8.76 9.05 12.85
C GLY A 92 -7.70 9.88 12.12
N PRO A 93 -7.02 10.81 12.82
CA PRO A 93 -5.99 11.65 12.22
C PRO A 93 -4.76 10.87 11.71
N TRP A 94 -4.64 9.59 12.07
CA TRP A 94 -3.66 8.65 11.51
C TRP A 94 -3.99 8.21 10.09
N THR A 95 -5.25 8.30 9.64
CA THR A 95 -5.69 7.76 8.35
C THR A 95 -4.96 8.39 7.17
N PRO A 96 -4.84 9.72 7.02
CA PRO A 96 -4.07 10.33 5.93
C PRO A 96 -2.60 9.89 5.93
N TRP A 97 -2.02 9.71 7.12
CA TRP A 97 -0.64 9.25 7.26
C TRP A 97 -0.47 7.79 6.80
N GLN A 98 -1.37 6.90 7.21
CA GLN A 98 -1.37 5.52 6.73
C GLN A 98 -1.59 5.44 5.21
N MET A 99 -2.49 6.26 4.66
CA MET A 99 -2.72 6.35 3.22
C MET A 99 -1.44 6.74 2.48
N LEU A 100 -0.69 7.72 3.00
CA LEU A 100 0.60 8.12 2.45
C LEU A 100 1.60 6.96 2.49
N LEU A 101 1.79 6.34 3.65
CA LEU A 101 2.80 5.30 3.84
C LEU A 101 2.53 4.05 3.00
N TRP A 102 1.29 3.55 2.97
CA TRP A 102 0.94 2.43 2.10
C TRP A 102 0.92 2.82 0.62
N GLY A 103 0.58 4.06 0.30
CA GLY A 103 0.73 4.59 -1.04
C GLY A 103 2.19 4.57 -1.51
N LEU A 104 3.13 4.99 -0.64
CA LEU A 104 4.57 4.93 -0.90
C LEU A 104 5.08 3.48 -1.05
N ALA A 105 4.52 2.53 -0.29
CA ALA A 105 4.82 1.11 -0.46
C ALA A 105 4.46 0.62 -1.87
N GLY A 106 3.27 0.98 -2.36
CA GLY A 106 2.83 0.68 -3.72
C GLY A 106 3.64 1.40 -4.79
N LEU A 107 4.02 2.66 -4.55
CA LEU A 107 4.93 3.43 -5.41
C LEU A 107 6.27 2.72 -5.56
N ALA A 108 6.89 2.32 -4.44
CA ALA A 108 8.16 1.60 -4.43
C ALA A 108 8.08 0.29 -5.21
N GLY A 109 6.99 -0.48 -5.04
CA GLY A 109 6.72 -1.67 -5.83
C GLY A 109 6.73 -1.41 -7.33
N GLY A 110 6.08 -0.33 -7.76
CA GLY A 110 6.01 0.05 -9.17
C GLY A 110 7.32 0.55 -9.75
N LEU A 111 8.05 1.39 -9.02
CA LEU A 111 9.34 1.92 -9.46
C LEU A 111 10.41 0.82 -9.55
N LEU A 112 10.39 -0.15 -8.64
CA LEU A 112 11.35 -1.25 -8.57
C LEU A 112 10.86 -2.50 -9.33
N ALA A 113 9.74 -2.43 -10.04
CA ALA A 113 9.15 -3.56 -10.76
C ALA A 113 10.14 -4.35 -11.64
N PRO A 114 11.07 -3.74 -12.40
CA PRO A 114 12.03 -4.50 -13.22
C PRO A 114 12.92 -5.45 -12.42
N VAL A 115 13.29 -5.09 -11.19
CA VAL A 115 14.10 -5.91 -10.29
C VAL A 115 13.22 -6.93 -9.56
N LEU A 116 12.06 -6.48 -9.05
CA LEU A 116 11.15 -7.29 -8.23
C LEU A 116 10.51 -8.45 -9.01
N ARG A 117 10.26 -8.26 -10.30
CA ARG A 117 9.76 -9.32 -11.19
C ARG A 117 10.79 -10.43 -11.43
N ARG A 118 12.08 -10.12 -11.33
CA ARG A 118 13.18 -11.05 -11.57
C ARG A 118 13.64 -11.79 -10.32
N SER A 119 13.38 -11.23 -9.13
CA SER A 119 13.91 -11.75 -7.88
C SER A 119 12.86 -11.77 -6.78
N ARG A 120 12.44 -13.00 -6.40
CA ARG A 120 11.57 -13.21 -5.23
C ARG A 120 12.23 -12.68 -3.95
N GLY A 121 13.55 -12.87 -3.81
CA GLY A 121 14.30 -12.34 -2.67
C GLY A 121 14.24 -10.83 -2.56
N ALA A 122 14.42 -10.10 -3.67
CA ALA A 122 14.29 -8.65 -3.70
C ALA A 122 12.87 -8.19 -3.32
N LEU A 123 11.83 -8.91 -3.79
CA LEU A 123 10.44 -8.63 -3.44
C LEU A 123 10.19 -8.77 -1.93
N VAL A 124 10.70 -9.84 -1.31
CA VAL A 124 10.60 -10.08 0.13
C VAL A 124 11.38 -9.01 0.91
N VAL A 125 12.62 -8.72 0.50
CA VAL A 125 13.45 -7.70 1.16
C VAL A 125 12.77 -6.34 1.12
N LEU A 126 12.22 -5.93 -0.02
CA LEU A 126 11.47 -4.68 -0.12
C LEU A 126 10.29 -4.68 0.85
N GLY A 127 9.51 -5.77 0.90
CA GLY A 127 8.35 -5.89 1.80
C GLY A 127 8.74 -5.74 3.27
N VAL A 128 9.81 -6.40 3.70
CA VAL A 128 10.33 -6.32 5.07
C VAL A 128 10.80 -4.89 5.39
N VAL A 129 11.64 -4.31 4.52
CA VAL A 129 12.16 -2.94 4.72
C VAL A 129 11.04 -1.91 4.78
N VAL A 130 10.07 -1.99 3.86
CA VAL A 130 8.92 -1.07 3.84
C VAL A 130 8.04 -1.24 5.06
N SER A 131 7.84 -2.47 5.57
CA SER A 131 7.05 -2.71 6.78
C SER A 131 7.72 -2.13 8.03
N LEU A 132 9.04 -2.29 8.17
CA LEU A 132 9.79 -1.68 9.28
C LEU A 132 9.80 -0.16 9.18
N ALA A 133 9.99 0.39 7.98
CA ALA A 133 9.92 1.83 7.76
C ALA A 133 8.52 2.39 8.06
N PHE A 134 7.46 1.65 7.70
CA PHE A 134 6.08 2.00 8.03
C PHE A 134 5.90 2.13 9.55
N GLY A 135 6.35 1.14 10.33
CA GLY A 135 6.28 1.19 11.80
C GLY A 135 7.02 2.40 12.37
N ALA A 136 8.29 2.58 12.01
CA ALA A 136 9.09 3.71 12.48
C ALA A 136 8.46 5.08 12.14
N LEU A 137 7.89 5.23 10.94
CA LEU A 137 7.20 6.45 10.53
C LEU A 137 5.85 6.64 11.23
N MET A 138 5.14 5.56 11.57
CA MET A 138 3.95 5.63 12.42
C MET A 138 4.29 6.06 13.84
N ASP A 139 5.43 5.63 14.38
CA ASP A 139 5.91 6.08 15.71
C ASP A 139 6.25 7.57 15.73
N VAL A 140 6.91 8.07 14.66
CA VAL A 140 7.14 9.52 14.49
C VAL A 140 5.82 10.29 14.49
N TRP A 141 4.84 9.79 13.73
CA TRP A 141 3.51 10.42 13.70
C TRP A 141 2.82 10.38 15.05
N GLN A 142 2.82 9.24 15.73
CA GLN A 142 2.22 9.06 17.06
C GLN A 142 2.85 10.01 18.07
N LEU A 143 4.18 10.12 18.06
CA LEU A 143 4.90 11.02 18.95
C LEU A 143 4.59 12.50 18.64
N ALA A 144 4.53 12.87 17.38
CA ALA A 144 4.21 14.24 16.96
C ALA A 144 2.75 14.62 17.24
N ALA A 145 1.82 13.66 17.19
CA ALA A 145 0.40 13.91 17.40
C ALA A 145 -0.01 13.90 18.88
N PHE A 146 0.58 13.00 19.69
CA PHE A 146 0.13 12.71 21.05
C PHE A 146 1.26 12.67 22.08
N GLY A 147 2.52 12.76 21.64
CA GLY A 147 3.67 12.71 22.52
C GLY A 147 3.95 14.03 23.23
N PRO A 148 4.76 14.00 24.32
CA PRO A 148 5.13 15.21 25.06
C PRO A 148 6.08 16.12 24.27
N ALA A 149 6.98 15.54 23.50
CA ALA A 149 7.93 16.25 22.65
C ALA A 149 8.53 15.32 21.60
N LEU A 150 8.85 15.87 20.42
CA LEU A 150 9.55 15.13 19.36
C LEU A 150 11.07 15.18 19.64
N THR A 151 11.55 14.31 20.51
CA THR A 151 12.98 14.17 20.83
C THR A 151 13.49 12.78 20.45
N PRO A 152 14.81 12.61 20.17
CA PRO A 152 15.38 11.30 19.91
C PRO A 152 15.12 10.28 21.04
N ALA A 153 15.20 10.70 22.29
CA ALA A 153 14.95 9.83 23.45
C ALA A 153 13.47 9.37 23.51
N ALA A 154 12.51 10.27 23.24
CA ALA A 154 11.09 9.95 23.20
C ALA A 154 10.79 9.01 22.02
N PHE A 155 11.39 9.25 20.85
CA PHE A 155 11.27 8.35 19.70
C PHE A 155 11.78 6.94 20.02
N VAL A 156 12.98 6.82 20.60
CA VAL A 156 13.53 5.52 20.99
C VAL A 156 12.61 4.80 21.97
N ALA A 157 12.06 5.51 22.96
CA ALA A 157 11.16 4.93 23.95
C ALA A 157 9.85 4.40 23.33
N VAL A 158 9.28 5.11 22.36
CA VAL A 158 8.08 4.67 21.63
C VAL A 158 8.42 3.49 20.72
N HIS A 159 9.49 3.62 19.93
CA HIS A 159 9.88 2.62 18.94
C HIS A 159 10.26 1.28 19.57
N VAL A 160 10.97 1.27 20.69
CA VAL A 160 11.31 0.02 21.41
C VAL A 160 10.05 -0.76 21.82
N ARG A 161 8.98 -0.05 22.21
CA ARG A 161 7.68 -0.70 22.52
C ARG A 161 6.96 -1.20 21.27
N ALA A 162 7.17 -0.58 20.13
CA ALA A 162 6.55 -0.95 18.86
C ALA A 162 7.26 -2.13 18.17
N ILE A 163 8.53 -2.43 18.50
CA ILE A 163 9.34 -3.49 17.87
C ILE A 163 8.57 -4.81 17.68
N PRO A 164 7.87 -5.38 18.69
CA PRO A 164 7.17 -6.65 18.48
C PRO A 164 6.10 -6.56 17.39
N PHE A 165 5.39 -5.44 17.32
CA PHE A 165 4.37 -5.19 16.29
C PHE A 165 5.00 -4.99 14.91
N ASP A 166 6.09 -4.23 14.84
CA ASP A 166 6.80 -3.96 13.58
C ASP A 166 7.45 -5.21 13.01
N LEU A 167 8.04 -6.04 13.87
CA LEU A 167 8.59 -7.34 13.46
C LEU A 167 7.49 -8.29 12.97
N ALA A 168 6.34 -8.33 13.64
CA ALA A 168 5.20 -9.13 13.20
C ALA A 168 4.68 -8.64 11.83
N HIS A 169 4.60 -7.33 11.60
CA HIS A 169 4.22 -6.75 10.32
C HIS A 169 5.23 -7.09 9.22
N ALA A 170 6.52 -6.93 9.49
CA ALA A 170 7.58 -7.26 8.54
C ALA A 170 7.59 -8.76 8.20
N LEU A 171 7.43 -9.62 9.21
CA LEU A 171 7.38 -11.07 9.04
C LEU A 171 6.15 -11.49 8.23
N ALA A 172 4.96 -11.00 8.57
CA ALA A 172 3.73 -11.31 7.84
C ALA A 172 3.83 -10.85 6.38
N THR A 173 4.30 -9.63 6.12
CA THR A 173 4.53 -9.11 4.76
C THR A 173 5.54 -9.98 4.01
N GLY A 174 6.66 -10.33 4.64
CA GLY A 174 7.69 -11.17 4.05
C GLY A 174 7.17 -12.57 3.69
N ILE A 175 6.41 -13.20 4.57
CA ILE A 175 5.78 -14.51 4.33
C ILE A 175 4.79 -14.44 3.17
N ILE A 176 3.91 -13.43 3.14
CA ILE A 176 2.93 -13.27 2.06
C ILE A 176 3.65 -13.08 0.72
N LEU A 177 4.67 -12.24 0.65
CA LEU A 177 5.42 -11.99 -0.59
C LEU A 177 6.26 -13.20 -1.00
N ALA A 178 6.83 -13.94 -0.05
CA ALA A 178 7.56 -15.17 -0.33
C ALA A 178 6.64 -16.27 -0.85
N ALA A 179 5.49 -16.47 -0.23
CA ALA A 179 4.57 -17.56 -0.57
C ALA A 179 3.74 -17.23 -1.83
N ALA A 180 3.19 -16.03 -1.93
CA ALA A 180 2.19 -15.70 -2.92
C ALA A 180 2.59 -14.54 -3.88
N GLY A 181 3.64 -13.76 -3.58
CA GLY A 181 3.97 -12.55 -4.33
C GLY A 181 4.07 -12.76 -5.84
N PRO A 182 4.94 -13.66 -6.35
CA PRO A 182 5.07 -13.90 -7.79
C PRO A 182 3.76 -14.40 -8.44
N SER A 183 3.01 -15.25 -7.74
CA SER A 183 1.74 -15.78 -8.24
C SER A 183 0.65 -14.72 -8.33
N LEU A 184 0.60 -13.82 -7.35
CA LEU A 184 -0.31 -12.67 -7.35
C LEU A 184 0.03 -11.68 -8.47
N ILE A 185 1.30 -11.36 -8.68
CA ILE A 185 1.76 -10.53 -9.79
C ILE A 185 1.29 -11.14 -11.11
N ALA A 186 1.55 -12.44 -11.33
CA ALA A 186 1.14 -13.14 -12.55
C ALA A 186 -0.39 -13.20 -12.72
N LEU A 187 -1.15 -13.33 -11.63
CA LEU A 187 -2.62 -13.30 -11.66
C LEU A 187 -3.14 -11.94 -12.12
N ILE A 188 -2.60 -10.86 -11.53
CA ILE A 188 -2.98 -9.49 -11.87
C ILE A 188 -2.61 -9.18 -13.32
N ASP A 189 -1.40 -9.57 -13.77
CA ASP A 189 -0.95 -9.39 -15.17
C ASP A 189 -1.91 -10.06 -16.15
N ARG A 190 -2.29 -11.34 -15.90
CA ARG A 190 -3.25 -12.06 -16.73
C ARG A 190 -4.62 -11.39 -16.77
N SER A 191 -5.07 -10.87 -15.63
CA SER A 191 -6.33 -10.15 -15.54
C SER A 191 -6.28 -8.84 -16.33
N ALA A 192 -5.17 -8.11 -16.25
CA ALA A 192 -4.96 -6.87 -16.98
C ALA A 192 -4.90 -7.11 -18.51
N VAL A 193 -4.25 -8.18 -18.97
CA VAL A 193 -4.18 -8.54 -20.41
C VAL A 193 -5.55 -8.95 -20.95
N ARG A 194 -6.28 -9.82 -20.25
CA ARG A 194 -7.66 -10.23 -20.67
C ARG A 194 -8.59 -9.02 -20.79
N VAL A 195 -8.34 -8.04 -20.00
CA VAL A 195 -9.09 -6.79 -19.96
C VAL A 195 -8.73 -5.89 -21.15
N ARG A 196 -7.49 -5.90 -21.65
CA ARG A 196 -7.04 -5.14 -22.82
C ARG A 196 -7.40 -5.81 -24.15
N GLY A 197 -7.46 -7.13 -24.20
CA GLY A 197 -7.58 -7.92 -25.44
C GLY A 197 -8.98 -8.10 -26.03
N ARG A 198 -10.04 -7.56 -25.43
CA ARG A 198 -11.44 -7.83 -25.88
C ARG A 198 -12.03 -6.84 -26.90
N TRP A 199 -11.21 -5.99 -27.50
CA TRP A 199 -11.65 -5.09 -28.57
C TRP A 199 -10.88 -5.31 -29.87
N VAL A 200 -10.72 -6.57 -30.29
CA VAL A 200 -10.52 -6.84 -31.70
C VAL A 200 -11.92 -6.88 -32.30
N ALA A 201 -12.24 -5.88 -33.10
CA ALA A 201 -13.49 -5.83 -33.87
C ALA A 201 -13.68 -7.16 -34.61
N THR A 202 -14.81 -7.81 -34.41
CA THR A 202 -15.28 -8.86 -35.32
C THR A 202 -15.23 -8.25 -36.72
N PRO A 203 -14.55 -8.89 -37.69
CA PRO A 203 -14.65 -8.42 -39.06
C PRO A 203 -16.13 -8.45 -39.45
N GLU A 204 -16.68 -7.30 -39.76
CA GLU A 204 -18.01 -7.24 -40.39
C GLU A 204 -17.96 -8.14 -41.60
N ALA A 205 -18.79 -9.16 -41.62
CA ALA A 205 -19.06 -9.93 -42.82
C ALA A 205 -19.57 -8.94 -43.86
N ARG A 206 -18.73 -8.61 -44.84
CA ARG A 206 -19.18 -7.85 -46.01
C ARG A 206 -20.20 -8.70 -46.76
N PRO A 207 -21.30 -8.08 -47.19
CA PRO A 207 -22.34 -8.76 -47.99
C PRO A 207 -21.83 -9.22 -49.35
#